data_a699220fd698a2831ac96bce48988fb3
#
_entry.id   a699220fd698a2831ac96bce48988fb3
#
_cell.length_a   1.000
_cell.length_b   1.000
_cell.length_c   1.000
_cell.angle_alpha   90.00
_cell.angle_beta   90.00
_cell.angle_gamma   90.00
#
_symmetry.space_group_name_H-M   'P 1'
#
loop_
_entity.id
_entity.type
_entity.pdbx_description
1 polymer ?
#
loop_
_entity_poly.entity_id
_entity_poly.type
_entity_poly.pdbx_seq_one_letter_code
_entity_poly.pdbx_strand_id
1 'polypeptide(L)'
;MVQPISWPQKVLVCSGGVDVSQLLHRIMPKLLYDNPKARQEVEYHWRASGCPHIVHVLDVYENIHHGKRCLLIVMECMEGGELFSRIQERGDQAFTEREASEIMRDIGTAIQYLHSMNIAHRDVKPENLLYTSKDKDTVLKLTDFGFAKETTVNALQTPCYTPYYVAPEVLGPEKYDKSCDMWSLGVITYILLCGFPPFYSNTGQAISPGMKRRIRMGQYGFPNPEWADVSEEAKQLIRHLLKTDPTERMTVSQFMNHPWINRSMSVPPTPLHTARVLQEDKDHWDEVKEEMTSALATMRVDYDQVKIKDLKTSNNRLLNKRRKKQKQAGASSAAPGCNNQ
;
A
#
# COMPACT_ATOMS: atom_id res chain seq x y z
N MET A 1 -16.53 -24.64 -2.45
CA MET A 1 -17.55 -23.93 -3.27
C MET A 1 -18.01 -22.74 -2.46
N VAL A 2 -17.49 -21.55 -2.76
CA VAL A 2 -17.93 -20.29 -2.16
C VAL A 2 -19.16 -19.86 -2.96
N GLN A 3 -20.30 -19.72 -2.32
CA GLN A 3 -21.50 -19.22 -2.98
C GLN A 3 -21.24 -17.77 -3.44
N PRO A 4 -21.63 -17.37 -4.66
CA PRO A 4 -21.56 -15.99 -5.07
C PRO A 4 -22.46 -15.17 -4.16
N ILE A 5 -21.89 -14.11 -3.56
CA ILE A 5 -22.63 -13.14 -2.76
C ILE A 5 -23.66 -12.51 -3.68
N SER A 6 -24.95 -12.74 -3.39
CA SER A 6 -26.05 -12.07 -4.08
C SER A 6 -26.07 -10.61 -3.62
N TRP A 7 -25.62 -9.71 -4.49
CA TRP A 7 -25.74 -8.28 -4.29
C TRP A 7 -27.23 -7.92 -4.22
N PRO A 8 -27.67 -7.08 -3.29
CA PRO A 8 -29.03 -6.58 -3.30
C PRO A 8 -29.24 -5.78 -4.59
N GLN A 9 -30.08 -6.28 -5.49
CA GLN A 9 -30.54 -5.54 -6.66
C GLN A 9 -31.46 -4.41 -6.18
N LYS A 10 -30.93 -3.28 -5.79
CA LYS A 10 -31.70 -2.06 -5.59
C LYS A 10 -31.47 -1.14 -6.78
N VAL A 11 -32.39 -1.15 -7.71
CA VAL A 11 -32.55 -0.09 -8.69
C VAL A 11 -33.12 1.12 -7.94
N LEU A 12 -32.35 2.19 -7.80
CA LEU A 12 -32.83 3.46 -7.29
C LEU A 12 -33.83 4.07 -8.30
N VAL A 13 -35.10 3.73 -8.16
CA VAL A 13 -36.18 4.58 -8.66
C VAL A 13 -36.44 5.61 -7.55
N CYS A 14 -35.99 6.84 -7.75
CA CYS A 14 -36.33 7.95 -6.86
C CYS A 14 -37.83 8.23 -6.95
N SER A 15 -38.61 7.56 -6.10
CA SER A 15 -40.00 7.91 -5.86
C SER A 15 -40.21 7.97 -4.34
N GLY A 16 -40.20 9.17 -3.80
CA GLY A 16 -40.62 9.47 -2.43
C GLY A 16 -39.69 10.42 -1.69
N GLY A 17 -40.05 11.64 -1.61
CA GLY A 17 -39.85 12.77 -0.70
C GLY A 17 -38.77 12.76 0.41
N VAL A 18 -37.64 12.15 0.21
CA VAL A 18 -36.48 12.32 1.08
C VAL A 18 -35.67 13.49 0.52
N ASP A 19 -35.42 14.49 1.35
CA ASP A 19 -34.59 15.63 0.97
C ASP A 19 -33.15 15.15 0.68
N VAL A 20 -32.90 14.89 -0.61
CA VAL A 20 -31.63 14.37 -1.13
C VAL A 20 -30.47 15.31 -0.78
N SER A 21 -30.75 16.61 -0.54
CA SER A 21 -29.73 17.60 -0.21
C SER A 21 -29.08 17.35 1.16
N GLN A 22 -29.85 16.91 2.16
CA GLN A 22 -29.32 16.58 3.50
C GLN A 22 -28.58 15.24 3.53
N LEU A 23 -28.95 14.29 2.67
CA LEU A 23 -28.25 13.02 2.53
C LEU A 23 -26.92 13.17 1.79
N LEU A 24 -26.85 14.04 0.79
CA LEU A 24 -25.63 14.29 -0.01
C LEU A 24 -24.47 14.83 0.82
N HIS A 25 -24.71 15.54 1.91
CA HIS A 25 -23.67 16.04 2.82
C HIS A 25 -23.05 14.93 3.72
N ARG A 26 -23.64 13.73 3.79
CA ARG A 26 -23.18 12.64 4.66
C ARG A 26 -22.60 11.45 3.91
N ILE A 27 -22.58 11.52 2.60
CA ILE A 27 -22.10 10.42 1.75
C ILE A 27 -21.04 10.89 0.78
N MET A 28 -20.09 9.99 0.50
CA MET A 28 -19.06 10.16 -0.53
C MET A 28 -19.31 9.13 -1.64
N PRO A 29 -19.78 9.54 -2.83
CA PRO A 29 -19.97 8.64 -3.96
C PRO A 29 -18.65 8.44 -4.71
N LYS A 30 -18.36 7.18 -5.10
CA LYS A 30 -17.26 6.82 -6.01
C LYS A 30 -17.84 6.07 -7.22
N LEU A 31 -17.57 6.55 -8.43
CA LEU A 31 -18.02 5.92 -9.67
C LEU A 31 -16.88 5.14 -10.31
N LEU A 32 -17.11 3.87 -10.60
CA LEU A 32 -16.17 3.00 -11.29
C LEU A 32 -16.83 2.44 -12.56
N TYR A 33 -16.11 2.38 -13.69
CA TYR A 33 -16.58 1.64 -14.85
C TYR A 33 -16.55 0.15 -14.55
N ASP A 34 -17.67 -0.55 -14.87
CA ASP A 34 -17.85 -1.97 -14.58
C ASP A 34 -16.84 -2.83 -15.33
N ASN A 35 -15.97 -3.46 -14.59
CA ASN A 35 -14.98 -4.41 -15.04
C ASN A 35 -14.59 -5.34 -13.86
N PRO A 36 -13.92 -6.47 -14.09
CA PRO A 36 -13.56 -7.40 -13.02
C PRO A 36 -12.77 -6.76 -11.87
N LYS A 37 -11.86 -5.83 -12.18
CA LYS A 37 -11.06 -5.13 -11.14
C LYS A 37 -11.95 -4.22 -10.28
N ALA A 38 -12.87 -3.46 -10.89
CA ALA A 38 -13.81 -2.62 -10.17
C ALA A 38 -14.73 -3.44 -9.24
N ARG A 39 -15.19 -4.61 -9.70
CA ARG A 39 -16.00 -5.52 -8.88
C ARG A 39 -15.20 -6.10 -7.70
N GLN A 40 -13.93 -6.44 -7.89
CA GLN A 40 -13.05 -6.87 -6.80
C GLN A 40 -12.81 -5.75 -5.78
N GLU A 41 -12.56 -4.51 -6.23
CA GLU A 41 -12.42 -3.36 -5.35
C GLU A 41 -13.65 -3.19 -4.45
N VAL A 42 -14.86 -3.23 -5.05
CA VAL A 42 -16.13 -3.15 -4.33
C VAL A 42 -16.26 -4.28 -3.32
N GLU A 43 -15.98 -5.52 -3.74
CA GLU A 43 -16.11 -6.71 -2.90
C GLU A 43 -15.20 -6.62 -1.67
N TYR A 44 -13.92 -6.31 -1.86
CA TYR A 44 -12.96 -6.23 -0.75
C TYR A 44 -13.29 -5.09 0.20
N HIS A 45 -13.70 -3.93 -0.33
CA HIS A 45 -14.08 -2.79 0.49
C HIS A 45 -15.35 -3.09 1.30
N TRP A 46 -16.36 -3.72 0.66
CA TRP A 46 -17.59 -4.14 1.33
C TRP A 46 -17.31 -5.11 2.47
N ARG A 47 -16.51 -6.13 2.22
CA ARG A 47 -16.10 -7.11 3.26
C ARG A 47 -15.35 -6.45 4.41
N ALA A 48 -14.57 -5.42 4.12
CA ALA A 48 -13.77 -4.70 5.10
C ALA A 48 -14.56 -3.66 5.91
N SER A 49 -15.77 -3.30 5.49
CA SER A 49 -16.59 -2.22 6.10
C SER A 49 -16.99 -2.47 7.55
N GLY A 50 -16.82 -3.68 8.09
CA GLY A 50 -17.07 -3.98 9.51
C GLY A 50 -16.01 -3.45 10.47
N CYS A 51 -14.85 -2.98 9.97
CA CYS A 51 -13.78 -2.43 10.80
C CYS A 51 -14.03 -0.94 11.10
N PRO A 52 -13.92 -0.49 12.38
CA PRO A 52 -14.12 0.92 12.73
C PRO A 52 -13.10 1.87 12.10
N HIS A 53 -11.90 1.37 11.74
CA HIS A 53 -10.82 2.14 11.11
C HIS A 53 -10.72 1.93 9.59
N ILE A 54 -11.82 1.50 8.95
CA ILE A 54 -11.97 1.43 7.50
C ILE A 54 -13.21 2.23 7.12
N VAL A 55 -13.15 3.00 6.03
CA VAL A 55 -14.29 3.77 5.53
C VAL A 55 -15.43 2.81 5.19
N HIS A 56 -16.61 3.07 5.78
CA HIS A 56 -17.77 2.21 5.64
C HIS A 56 -18.44 2.39 4.28
N VAL A 57 -18.68 1.29 3.57
CA VAL A 57 -19.51 1.27 2.37
C VAL A 57 -20.96 1.13 2.79
N LEU A 58 -21.76 2.12 2.47
CA LEU A 58 -23.18 2.18 2.83
C LEU A 58 -24.03 1.41 1.84
N ASP A 59 -23.74 1.55 0.54
CA ASP A 59 -24.47 0.86 -0.53
C ASP A 59 -23.65 0.82 -1.83
N VAL A 60 -24.07 -0.04 -2.78
CA VAL A 60 -23.48 -0.16 -4.11
C VAL A 60 -24.59 -0.29 -5.14
N TYR A 61 -24.53 0.52 -6.19
CA TYR A 61 -25.52 0.52 -7.27
C TYR A 61 -24.87 0.22 -8.62
N GLU A 62 -25.52 -0.60 -9.43
CA GLU A 62 -25.19 -0.73 -10.84
C GLU A 62 -25.96 0.33 -11.64
N ASN A 63 -25.28 1.04 -12.54
CA ASN A 63 -25.88 2.10 -13.34
C ASN A 63 -25.26 2.16 -14.74
N ILE A 64 -25.81 3.01 -15.59
CA ILE A 64 -25.25 3.35 -16.91
C ILE A 64 -24.89 4.84 -16.88
N HIS A 65 -23.61 5.13 -17.13
CA HIS A 65 -23.08 6.49 -17.23
C HIS A 65 -22.40 6.69 -18.58
N HIS A 66 -22.83 7.68 -19.35
CA HIS A 66 -22.37 7.91 -20.73
C HIS A 66 -22.38 6.63 -21.61
N GLY A 67 -23.49 5.84 -21.54
CA GLY A 67 -23.67 4.62 -22.31
C GLY A 67 -22.80 3.43 -21.89
N LYS A 68 -22.04 3.54 -20.79
CA LYS A 68 -21.20 2.46 -20.24
C LYS A 68 -21.73 2.01 -18.88
N ARG A 69 -21.68 0.70 -18.64
CA ARG A 69 -22.02 0.15 -17.30
C ARG A 69 -21.01 0.63 -16.28
N CYS A 70 -21.51 1.04 -15.13
CA CYS A 70 -20.72 1.51 -14.01
C CYS A 70 -21.26 1.01 -12.67
N LEU A 71 -20.39 1.02 -11.65
CA LEU A 71 -20.72 0.77 -10.25
C LEU A 71 -20.63 2.10 -9.52
N LEU A 72 -21.66 2.44 -8.76
CA LEU A 72 -21.68 3.60 -7.87
C LEU A 72 -21.56 3.09 -6.44
N ILE A 73 -20.43 3.35 -5.80
CA ILE A 73 -20.17 3.02 -4.41
C ILE A 73 -20.57 4.23 -3.58
N VAL A 74 -21.44 4.03 -2.60
CA VAL A 74 -21.85 5.05 -1.63
C VAL A 74 -21.15 4.75 -0.31
N MET A 75 -20.34 5.67 0.16
CA MET A 75 -19.54 5.54 1.40
C MET A 75 -19.90 6.64 2.40
N GLU A 76 -19.58 6.43 3.67
CA GLU A 76 -19.61 7.49 4.66
C GLU A 76 -18.71 8.66 4.26
N CYS A 77 -19.11 9.88 4.62
CA CYS A 77 -18.34 11.09 4.31
C CYS A 77 -17.20 11.28 5.32
N MET A 78 -16.03 11.66 4.81
CA MET A 78 -14.81 11.89 5.58
C MET A 78 -14.49 13.40 5.60
N GLU A 79 -15.14 14.14 6.49
CA GLU A 79 -15.06 15.61 6.54
C GLU A 79 -13.84 16.14 7.30
N GLY A 80 -13.13 15.28 8.00
CA GLY A 80 -11.99 15.63 8.85
C GLY A 80 -10.68 15.87 8.13
N GLY A 81 -10.62 15.57 6.81
CA GLY A 81 -9.43 15.75 5.99
C GLY A 81 -8.38 14.65 6.17
N GLU A 82 -7.24 14.82 5.51
CA GLU A 82 -6.11 13.88 5.54
C GLU A 82 -5.33 13.96 6.86
N LEU A 83 -4.76 12.83 7.29
CA LEU A 83 -3.97 12.71 8.51
C LEU A 83 -2.87 13.79 8.63
N PHE A 84 -2.01 13.92 7.63
CA PHE A 84 -0.86 14.82 7.71
C PHE A 84 -1.24 16.29 7.56
N SER A 85 -2.26 16.61 6.76
CA SER A 85 -2.82 17.95 6.68
C SER A 85 -3.31 18.44 8.05
N ARG A 86 -3.94 17.56 8.81
CA ARG A 86 -4.42 17.87 10.15
C ARG A 86 -3.30 18.07 11.20
N ILE A 87 -2.20 17.34 11.06
CA ILE A 87 -1.02 17.56 11.90
C ILE A 87 -0.36 18.91 11.53
N GLN A 88 -0.26 19.20 10.26
CA GLN A 88 0.29 20.44 9.71
C GLN A 88 -0.51 21.68 10.17
N GLU A 89 -1.83 21.57 10.25
CA GLU A 89 -2.73 22.66 10.69
C GLU A 89 -2.68 22.96 12.19
N ARG A 90 -1.98 22.14 13.00
CA ARG A 90 -1.88 22.34 14.46
C ARG A 90 -1.10 23.59 14.85
N GLY A 91 -0.25 24.13 13.97
CA GLY A 91 0.61 25.28 14.27
C GLY A 91 1.51 25.00 15.49
N ASP A 92 1.41 25.84 16.51
CA ASP A 92 2.24 25.74 17.75
C ASP A 92 1.75 24.66 18.73
N GLN A 93 0.65 23.94 18.44
CA GLN A 93 0.18 22.84 19.29
C GLN A 93 1.11 21.63 19.09
N ALA A 94 1.76 21.21 20.15
CA ALA A 94 2.67 20.09 20.10
C ALA A 94 1.96 18.81 19.64
N PHE A 95 2.52 18.16 18.63
CA PHE A 95 2.23 16.79 18.27
C PHE A 95 3.20 15.89 19.02
N THR A 96 2.71 14.86 19.69
CA THR A 96 3.54 14.06 20.60
C THR A 96 3.80 12.65 20.07
N GLU A 97 4.86 12.01 20.57
CA GLU A 97 5.19 10.62 20.25
C GLU A 97 4.05 9.66 20.67
N ARG A 98 3.38 9.94 21.80
CA ARG A 98 2.21 9.18 22.24
C ARG A 98 1.07 9.23 21.24
N GLU A 99 0.73 10.42 20.74
CA GLU A 99 -0.30 10.58 19.71
C GLU A 99 0.07 9.84 18.43
N ALA A 100 1.35 9.88 18.03
CA ALA A 100 1.84 9.11 16.89
C ALA A 100 1.64 7.60 17.09
N SER A 101 1.91 7.09 18.30
CA SER A 101 1.68 5.68 18.66
C SER A 101 0.19 5.30 18.60
N GLU A 102 -0.71 6.16 19.09
CA GLU A 102 -2.16 5.95 19.03
C GLU A 102 -2.67 5.92 17.59
N ILE A 103 -2.24 6.85 16.76
CA ILE A 103 -2.55 6.89 15.32
C ILE A 103 -2.08 5.60 14.64
N MET A 104 -0.86 5.16 14.91
CA MET A 104 -0.32 3.95 14.31
C MET A 104 -1.04 2.68 14.79
N ARG A 105 -1.56 2.67 16.02
CA ARG A 105 -2.41 1.58 16.51
C ARG A 105 -3.73 1.51 15.76
N ASP A 106 -4.36 2.64 15.46
CA ASP A 106 -5.60 2.72 14.69
C ASP A 106 -5.40 2.19 13.26
N ILE A 107 -4.34 2.65 12.59
CA ILE A 107 -3.96 2.16 11.25
C ILE A 107 -3.65 0.65 11.30
N GLY A 108 -2.88 0.22 12.31
CA GLY A 108 -2.55 -1.18 12.53
C GLY A 108 -3.79 -2.06 12.72
N THR A 109 -4.83 -1.56 13.40
CA THR A 109 -6.12 -2.25 13.57
C THR A 109 -6.81 -2.48 12.24
N ALA A 110 -6.83 -1.48 11.35
CA ALA A 110 -7.37 -1.62 9.99
C ALA A 110 -6.60 -2.70 9.20
N ILE A 111 -5.26 -2.65 9.21
CA ILE A 111 -4.42 -3.62 8.49
C ILE A 111 -4.54 -5.02 9.09
N GLN A 112 -4.63 -5.15 10.42
CA GLN A 112 -4.84 -6.44 11.08
C GLN A 112 -6.17 -7.07 10.65
N TYR A 113 -7.24 -6.26 10.58
CA TYR A 113 -8.54 -6.71 10.12
C TYR A 113 -8.48 -7.22 8.68
N LEU A 114 -7.86 -6.47 7.76
CA LEU A 114 -7.68 -6.88 6.36
C LEU A 114 -6.86 -8.16 6.23
N HIS A 115 -5.71 -8.22 6.91
CA HIS A 115 -4.83 -9.39 6.85
C HIS A 115 -5.47 -10.65 7.45
N SER A 116 -6.38 -10.52 8.42
CA SER A 116 -7.15 -11.64 8.97
C SER A 116 -8.14 -12.23 7.96
N MET A 117 -8.61 -11.43 7.02
CA MET A 117 -9.45 -11.86 5.89
C MET A 117 -8.64 -12.26 4.64
N ASN A 118 -7.33 -12.35 4.75
CA ASN A 118 -6.40 -12.57 3.64
C ASN A 118 -6.49 -11.49 2.54
N ILE A 119 -6.78 -10.25 2.91
CA ILE A 119 -6.77 -9.10 2.01
C ILE A 119 -5.53 -8.25 2.32
N ALA A 120 -4.71 -7.97 1.30
CA ALA A 120 -3.67 -6.95 1.35
C ALA A 120 -4.19 -5.68 0.68
N HIS A 121 -4.00 -4.53 1.32
CA HIS A 121 -4.47 -3.23 0.79
C HIS A 121 -3.60 -2.73 -0.36
N ARG A 122 -2.28 -2.80 -0.19
CA ARG A 122 -1.23 -2.48 -1.17
C ARG A 122 -1.14 -1.01 -1.61
N ASP A 123 -1.92 -0.12 -0.98
CA ASP A 123 -1.90 1.34 -1.22
C ASP A 123 -2.09 2.14 0.06
N VAL A 124 -1.46 1.71 1.15
CA VAL A 124 -1.49 2.44 2.42
C VAL A 124 -0.56 3.64 2.31
N LYS A 125 -1.15 4.84 2.25
CA LYS A 125 -0.44 6.11 2.06
C LYS A 125 -1.21 7.28 2.68
N PRO A 126 -0.57 8.46 2.85
CA PRO A 126 -1.18 9.62 3.52
C PRO A 126 -2.56 10.00 3.01
N GLU A 127 -2.75 10.01 1.70
CA GLU A 127 -3.99 10.44 1.03
C GLU A 127 -5.17 9.49 1.31
N ASN A 128 -4.86 8.24 1.67
CA ASN A 128 -5.86 7.20 1.97
C ASN A 128 -6.16 7.08 3.47
N LEU A 129 -5.62 7.97 4.30
CA LEU A 129 -5.83 8.03 5.75
C LEU A 129 -6.61 9.29 6.09
N LEU A 130 -7.91 9.13 6.29
CA LEU A 130 -8.86 10.24 6.44
C LEU A 130 -9.54 10.22 7.80
N TYR A 131 -9.84 11.40 8.32
CA TYR A 131 -10.63 11.58 9.53
C TYR A 131 -12.13 11.75 9.23
N THR A 132 -12.98 11.20 10.09
CA THR A 132 -14.45 11.26 9.94
C THR A 132 -15.01 12.68 10.06
N SER A 133 -14.47 13.46 10.99
CA SER A 133 -14.95 14.84 11.28
C SER A 133 -13.81 15.75 11.69
N LYS A 134 -14.10 17.06 11.76
CA LYS A 134 -13.18 18.07 12.27
C LYS A 134 -13.12 18.13 13.80
N ASP A 135 -14.00 17.42 14.47
CA ASP A 135 -14.14 17.41 15.93
C ASP A 135 -13.00 16.67 16.62
N LYS A 136 -12.96 16.78 17.97
CA LYS A 136 -11.95 16.08 18.79
C LYS A 136 -12.17 14.57 18.81
N ASP A 137 -13.42 14.11 18.75
CA ASP A 137 -13.80 12.69 18.81
C ASP A 137 -13.79 12.02 17.42
N THR A 138 -12.97 12.53 16.53
CA THR A 138 -12.83 12.03 15.15
C THR A 138 -12.11 10.69 15.11
N VAL A 139 -12.50 9.84 14.17
CA VAL A 139 -11.90 8.51 13.94
C VAL A 139 -11.08 8.55 12.66
N LEU A 140 -9.85 8.03 12.74
CA LEU A 140 -9.00 7.83 11.56
C LEU A 140 -9.41 6.55 10.84
N LYS A 141 -9.59 6.63 9.52
CA LYS A 141 -10.02 5.52 8.68
C LYS A 141 -9.21 5.41 7.40
N LEU A 142 -8.97 4.16 7.00
CA LEU A 142 -8.33 3.80 5.73
C LEU A 142 -9.39 3.69 4.62
N THR A 143 -9.07 4.23 3.43
CA THR A 143 -9.94 4.19 2.23
C THR A 143 -9.16 3.74 1.00
N ASP A 144 -9.84 3.64 -0.14
CA ASP A 144 -9.33 3.34 -1.49
C ASP A 144 -8.75 1.93 -1.65
N PHE A 145 -9.63 1.01 -2.02
CA PHE A 145 -9.33 -0.41 -2.24
C PHE A 145 -8.96 -0.75 -3.70
N GLY A 146 -8.68 0.26 -4.55
CA GLY A 146 -8.38 0.09 -5.98
C GLY A 146 -7.16 -0.78 -6.28
N PHE A 147 -6.32 -1.06 -5.28
CA PHE A 147 -5.16 -1.94 -5.37
C PHE A 147 -5.24 -3.15 -4.42
N ALA A 148 -6.33 -3.29 -3.68
CA ALA A 148 -6.51 -4.41 -2.77
C ALA A 148 -6.49 -5.75 -3.52
N LYS A 149 -5.95 -6.78 -2.86
CA LYS A 149 -5.84 -8.13 -3.42
C LYS A 149 -6.08 -9.18 -2.36
N GLU A 150 -6.82 -10.21 -2.71
CA GLU A 150 -6.95 -11.39 -1.86
C GLU A 150 -5.72 -12.29 -2.01
N THR A 151 -5.10 -12.61 -0.88
CA THR A 151 -3.92 -13.45 -0.80
C THR A 151 -4.36 -14.89 -0.50
N THR A 152 -4.72 -15.65 -1.54
CA THR A 152 -5.22 -17.02 -1.38
C THR A 152 -4.08 -18.04 -1.22
N VAL A 153 -4.27 -18.99 -0.30
CA VAL A 153 -3.33 -20.09 0.02
C VAL A 153 -3.15 -21.07 -1.17
N ASN A 154 -3.97 -20.98 -2.22
CA ASN A 154 -4.03 -21.98 -3.30
C ASN A 154 -3.37 -21.55 -4.62
N ALA A 155 -2.55 -20.54 -4.64
CA ALA A 155 -1.72 -20.28 -5.82
C ALA A 155 -0.46 -21.15 -5.79
N LEU A 156 -0.60 -22.46 -5.88
CA LEU A 156 0.43 -23.39 -6.41
C LEU A 156 0.60 -23.17 -7.92
N GLN A 157 0.66 -21.92 -8.35
CA GLN A 157 1.26 -21.58 -9.62
C GLN A 157 2.67 -21.12 -9.31
N THR A 158 3.57 -22.08 -9.32
CA THR A 158 5.01 -21.85 -9.33
C THR A 158 5.29 -20.80 -10.40
N PRO A 159 5.76 -19.58 -10.06
CA PRO A 159 6.16 -18.62 -11.08
C PRO A 159 7.37 -19.20 -11.77
N CYS A 160 7.22 -19.60 -13.03
CA CYS A 160 8.31 -20.16 -13.85
C CYS A 160 9.25 -19.05 -14.37
N TYR A 161 9.72 -18.13 -13.50
CA TYR A 161 10.86 -17.29 -13.85
C TYR A 161 11.57 -16.79 -12.61
N THR A 162 12.83 -16.87 -12.73
CA THR A 162 13.81 -16.36 -11.79
C THR A 162 13.88 -14.84 -11.94
N PRO A 163 13.42 -14.03 -10.98
CA PRO A 163 14.00 -12.73 -10.78
C PRO A 163 15.46 -13.01 -10.41
N TYR A 164 16.39 -12.36 -11.05
CA TYR A 164 17.82 -12.67 -11.01
C TYR A 164 18.47 -12.59 -9.61
N TYR A 165 17.72 -12.36 -8.52
CA TYR A 165 18.26 -12.11 -7.18
C TYR A 165 17.39 -12.58 -5.99
N VAL A 166 16.33 -13.36 -6.20
CA VAL A 166 15.54 -13.93 -5.09
C VAL A 166 15.24 -15.40 -5.40
N ALA A 167 15.58 -16.28 -4.47
CA ALA A 167 15.25 -17.69 -4.59
C ALA A 167 13.73 -17.87 -4.58
N PRO A 168 13.12 -18.48 -5.61
CA PRO A 168 11.67 -18.53 -5.81
C PRO A 168 10.92 -19.31 -4.71
N GLU A 169 11.60 -20.15 -3.97
CA GLU A 169 11.08 -20.94 -2.86
C GLU A 169 10.85 -20.11 -1.57
N VAL A 170 11.35 -18.88 -1.50
CA VAL A 170 11.35 -18.05 -0.28
C VAL A 170 10.15 -17.10 -0.21
N LEU A 171 9.57 -16.75 -1.35
CA LEU A 171 8.52 -15.72 -1.44
C LEU A 171 7.27 -16.25 -2.15
N GLY A 172 6.35 -16.83 -1.37
CA GLY A 172 4.98 -16.97 -1.88
C GLY A 172 4.37 -15.57 -2.11
N PRO A 173 3.59 -15.36 -3.19
CA PRO A 173 2.96 -14.07 -3.51
C PRO A 173 2.16 -13.49 -2.34
N GLU A 174 1.60 -14.34 -1.48
CA GLU A 174 0.87 -13.97 -0.29
C GLU A 174 1.69 -13.19 0.75
N LYS A 175 2.90 -13.66 1.04
CA LYS A 175 3.80 -12.99 2.02
C LYS A 175 4.25 -11.63 1.50
N TYR A 176 4.45 -11.50 0.21
CA TYR A 176 4.89 -10.25 -0.41
C TYR A 176 3.79 -9.18 -0.34
N ASP A 177 2.56 -9.49 -0.73
CA ASP A 177 1.46 -8.52 -0.76
C ASP A 177 1.16 -7.95 0.64
N LYS A 178 1.01 -8.79 1.67
CA LYS A 178 0.83 -8.35 3.06
C LYS A 178 2.03 -7.57 3.60
N SER A 179 3.24 -7.92 3.19
CA SER A 179 4.46 -7.24 3.63
C SER A 179 4.61 -5.84 3.02
N CYS A 180 3.98 -5.54 1.87
CA CYS A 180 3.91 -4.19 1.32
C CYS A 180 3.17 -3.25 2.27
N ASP A 181 2.06 -3.69 2.87
CA ASP A 181 1.33 -2.88 3.84
C ASP A 181 2.20 -2.56 5.06
N MET A 182 2.99 -3.54 5.54
CA MET A 182 3.90 -3.34 6.67
C MET A 182 5.03 -2.35 6.38
N TRP A 183 5.57 -2.35 5.15
CA TRP A 183 6.50 -1.33 4.71
C TRP A 183 5.88 0.06 4.75
N SER A 184 4.66 0.20 4.24
CA SER A 184 3.92 1.45 4.27
C SER A 184 3.71 1.97 5.69
N LEU A 185 3.38 1.08 6.64
CA LEU A 185 3.31 1.43 8.07
C LEU A 185 4.66 1.97 8.58
N GLY A 186 5.78 1.39 8.16
CA GLY A 186 7.12 1.88 8.51
C GLY A 186 7.39 3.28 7.99
N VAL A 187 7.03 3.57 6.74
CA VAL A 187 7.18 4.90 6.14
C VAL A 187 6.31 5.93 6.85
N ILE A 188 5.02 5.60 7.08
CA ILE A 188 4.08 6.48 7.78
C ILE A 188 4.55 6.75 9.21
N THR A 189 4.99 5.72 9.95
CA THR A 189 5.55 5.89 11.31
C THR A 189 6.74 6.84 11.29
N TYR A 190 7.66 6.68 10.33
CA TYR A 190 8.82 7.53 10.20
C TYR A 190 8.41 9.00 9.99
N ILE A 191 7.50 9.28 9.06
CA ILE A 191 7.03 10.65 8.78
C ILE A 191 6.29 11.24 9.99
N LEU A 192 5.46 10.45 10.68
CA LEU A 192 4.76 10.91 11.90
C LEU A 192 5.73 11.39 12.98
N LEU A 193 6.91 10.79 13.08
CA LEU A 193 7.88 11.09 14.14
C LEU A 193 8.81 12.26 13.82
N CYS A 194 9.03 12.57 12.54
CA CYS A 194 9.99 13.62 12.17
C CYS A 194 9.46 14.67 11.15
N GLY A 195 8.42 14.36 10.38
CA GLY A 195 7.82 15.26 9.39
C GLY A 195 8.35 15.09 7.96
N PHE A 196 9.33 14.22 7.70
CA PHE A 196 9.85 13.95 6.36
C PHE A 196 10.03 12.44 6.10
N PRO A 197 10.05 11.98 4.83
CA PRO A 197 10.16 10.56 4.51
C PRO A 197 11.56 9.99 4.74
N PRO A 198 11.67 8.65 5.00
CA PRO A 198 12.97 8.00 5.27
C PRO A 198 13.92 7.99 4.07
N PHE A 199 13.37 8.06 2.87
CA PHE A 199 14.12 8.00 1.61
C PHE A 199 13.98 9.32 0.85
N TYR A 200 14.45 10.39 1.43
CA TYR A 200 14.37 11.73 0.86
C TYR A 200 15.42 11.97 -0.24
N SER A 201 15.06 12.75 -1.27
CA SER A 201 15.98 13.18 -2.32
C SER A 201 16.63 14.52 -1.88
N ASN A 202 17.94 14.54 -1.66
CA ASN A 202 18.66 15.77 -1.31
C ASN A 202 18.70 16.85 -2.41
N THR A 203 18.06 16.58 -3.57
CA THR A 203 18.12 17.44 -4.76
C THR A 203 16.77 18.00 -5.19
N GLY A 204 15.68 17.77 -4.45
CA GLY A 204 14.34 18.28 -4.80
C GLY A 204 13.80 17.75 -6.14
N GLN A 205 14.37 16.70 -6.71
CA GLN A 205 13.91 16.08 -7.95
C GLN A 205 13.11 14.81 -7.68
N ALA A 206 11.96 14.67 -8.36
CA ALA A 206 11.16 13.46 -8.36
C ALA A 206 12.03 12.23 -8.63
N ILE A 207 11.83 11.19 -7.83
CA ILE A 207 12.46 9.86 -7.82
C ILE A 207 13.77 9.77 -8.61
N SER A 208 14.85 10.21 -8.00
CA SER A 208 16.18 10.04 -8.59
C SER A 208 16.60 8.56 -8.60
N PRO A 209 17.47 8.13 -9.53
CA PRO A 209 18.06 6.79 -9.49
C PRO A 209 18.75 6.48 -8.14
N GLY A 210 19.26 7.50 -7.45
CA GLY A 210 19.85 7.39 -6.14
C GLY A 210 18.83 7.05 -5.03
N MET A 211 17.62 7.58 -5.11
CA MET A 211 16.53 7.23 -4.18
C MET A 211 16.10 5.77 -4.33
N LYS A 212 15.85 5.31 -5.56
CA LYS A 212 15.54 3.89 -5.82
C LYS A 212 16.62 2.95 -5.28
N ARG A 213 17.90 3.35 -5.39
CA ARG A 213 19.01 2.60 -4.82
C ARG A 213 18.95 2.57 -3.28
N ARG A 214 18.71 3.72 -2.63
CA ARG A 214 18.59 3.79 -1.15
C ARG A 214 17.43 2.94 -0.63
N ILE A 215 16.25 2.98 -1.29
CA ILE A 215 15.12 2.12 -0.94
C ILE A 215 15.52 0.64 -1.03
N ARG A 216 16.13 0.21 -2.14
CA ARG A 216 16.56 -1.19 -2.34
C ARG A 216 17.62 -1.65 -1.34
N MET A 217 18.43 -0.73 -0.84
CA MET A 217 19.50 -1.02 0.13
C MET A 217 19.07 -0.77 1.58
N GLY A 218 17.82 -0.32 1.83
CA GLY A 218 17.36 0.04 3.16
C GLY A 218 18.20 1.14 3.82
N GLN A 219 18.75 2.06 3.02
CA GLN A 219 19.64 3.12 3.51
C GLN A 219 18.82 4.35 3.93
N TYR A 220 18.52 4.44 5.20
CA TYR A 220 17.93 5.60 5.88
C TYR A 220 18.61 5.80 7.24
N GLY A 221 18.42 6.95 7.86
CA GLY A 221 18.97 7.28 9.16
C GLY A 221 17.94 7.94 10.08
N PHE A 222 18.39 8.35 11.24
CA PHE A 222 17.61 9.10 12.24
C PHE A 222 18.36 10.39 12.58
N PRO A 223 18.32 11.41 11.71
CA PRO A 223 19.12 12.62 11.90
C PRO A 223 18.58 13.51 13.03
N ASN A 224 19.48 14.15 13.75
CA ASN A 224 19.14 15.20 14.71
C ASN A 224 18.99 16.55 13.98
N PRO A 225 18.15 17.47 14.48
CA PRO A 225 17.54 17.42 15.82
C PRO A 225 16.24 16.62 15.92
N GLU A 226 15.56 16.25 14.82
CA GLU A 226 14.21 15.71 14.81
C GLU A 226 14.11 14.35 15.55
N TRP A 227 15.19 13.58 15.54
CA TRP A 227 15.23 12.25 16.14
C TRP A 227 15.92 12.20 17.52
N ALA A 228 16.39 13.36 18.05
CA ALA A 228 17.13 13.39 19.30
C ALA A 228 16.32 12.84 20.48
N ASP A 229 15.07 13.27 20.60
CA ASP A 229 14.19 12.95 21.73
C ASP A 229 13.21 11.80 21.45
N VAL A 230 13.23 11.23 20.25
CA VAL A 230 12.40 10.08 19.89
C VAL A 230 12.91 8.82 20.56
N SER A 231 11.99 8.03 21.15
CA SER A 231 12.33 6.82 21.89
C SER A 231 13.05 5.78 21.02
N GLU A 232 13.88 4.95 21.66
CA GLU A 232 14.57 3.86 20.94
C GLU A 232 13.59 2.76 20.52
N GLU A 233 12.49 2.57 21.28
CA GLU A 233 11.41 1.64 20.93
C GLU A 233 10.76 2.03 19.59
N ALA A 234 10.49 3.31 19.35
CA ALA A 234 9.98 3.80 18.07
C ALA A 234 10.97 3.55 16.92
N LYS A 235 12.27 3.83 17.14
CA LYS A 235 13.32 3.58 16.16
C LYS A 235 13.48 2.09 15.83
N GLN A 236 13.36 1.21 16.83
CA GLN A 236 13.39 -0.25 16.65
C GLN A 236 12.19 -0.74 15.83
N LEU A 237 10.99 -0.25 16.13
CA LEU A 237 9.79 -0.56 15.34
C LEU A 237 10.00 -0.25 13.85
N ILE A 238 10.49 0.96 13.55
CA ILE A 238 10.78 1.38 12.18
C ILE A 238 11.80 0.45 11.50
N ARG A 239 12.89 0.09 12.21
CA ARG A 239 13.91 -0.82 11.65
C ARG A 239 13.33 -2.20 11.29
N HIS A 240 12.36 -2.70 12.04
CA HIS A 240 11.69 -3.96 11.75
C HIS A 240 10.67 -3.85 10.61
N LEU A 241 10.01 -2.71 10.48
CA LEU A 241 9.03 -2.46 9.40
C LEU A 241 9.71 -2.17 8.06
N LEU A 242 10.87 -1.46 8.05
CA LEU A 242 11.61 -1.09 6.85
C LEU A 242 12.70 -2.08 6.47
N LYS A 243 12.59 -3.35 6.89
CA LYS A 243 13.41 -4.43 6.35
C LYS A 243 13.18 -4.57 4.85
N THR A 244 14.26 -4.62 4.07
CA THR A 244 14.18 -4.76 2.61
C THR A 244 13.71 -6.14 2.18
N ASP A 245 14.12 -7.17 2.92
CA ASP A 245 13.59 -8.53 2.72
C ASP A 245 12.18 -8.63 3.33
N PRO A 246 11.16 -8.86 2.50
CA PRO A 246 9.78 -8.96 2.99
C PRO A 246 9.56 -10.16 3.93
N THR A 247 10.42 -11.18 3.90
CA THR A 247 10.32 -12.35 4.82
C THR A 247 10.84 -12.05 6.22
N GLU A 248 11.78 -11.11 6.33
CA GLU A 248 12.31 -10.62 7.61
C GLU A 248 11.48 -9.46 8.19
N ARG A 249 10.61 -8.87 7.35
CA ARG A 249 9.79 -7.74 7.75
C ARG A 249 8.74 -8.16 8.77
N MET A 250 8.53 -7.28 9.77
CA MET A 250 7.53 -7.47 10.82
C MET A 250 6.14 -7.72 10.25
N THR A 251 5.44 -8.73 10.77
CA THR A 251 4.03 -9.00 10.46
C THR A 251 3.11 -8.07 11.25
N VAL A 252 1.84 -7.94 10.83
CA VAL A 252 0.86 -7.10 11.56
C VAL A 252 0.62 -7.60 12.99
N SER A 253 0.64 -8.92 13.24
CA SER A 253 0.53 -9.45 14.59
C SER A 253 1.70 -9.05 15.48
N GLN A 254 2.93 -9.08 14.96
CA GLN A 254 4.11 -8.62 15.68
C GLN A 254 4.05 -7.12 15.93
N PHE A 255 3.58 -6.34 14.94
CA PHE A 255 3.38 -4.89 15.05
C PHE A 255 2.40 -4.53 16.16
N MET A 256 1.21 -5.13 16.18
CA MET A 256 0.18 -4.87 17.19
C MET A 256 0.60 -5.30 18.61
N ASN A 257 1.52 -6.26 18.74
CA ASN A 257 2.10 -6.69 20.01
C ASN A 257 3.38 -5.93 20.40
N HIS A 258 3.90 -5.05 19.55
CA HIS A 258 5.08 -4.26 19.88
C HIS A 258 4.77 -3.28 21.03
N PRO A 259 5.66 -3.13 22.04
CA PRO A 259 5.38 -2.30 23.23
C PRO A 259 5.00 -0.85 22.88
N TRP A 260 5.63 -0.27 21.88
CA TRP A 260 5.34 1.09 21.41
C TRP A 260 3.89 1.22 20.86
N ILE A 261 3.28 0.15 20.35
CA ILE A 261 1.90 0.13 19.83
C ILE A 261 0.92 -0.34 20.93
N ASN A 262 1.19 -1.47 21.55
CA ASN A 262 0.29 -2.13 22.51
C ASN A 262 0.14 -1.33 23.81
N ARG A 263 1.22 -0.65 24.22
CA ARG A 263 1.27 0.14 25.45
C ARG A 263 1.37 1.63 25.17
N SER A 264 0.60 2.15 24.22
CA SER A 264 0.63 3.56 23.79
C SER A 264 0.54 4.55 24.96
N MET A 265 -0.22 4.24 26.01
CA MET A 265 -0.28 5.05 27.23
C MET A 265 1.04 5.14 28.00
N SER A 266 1.95 4.20 27.81
CA SER A 266 3.30 4.21 28.41
C SER A 266 4.32 4.96 27.54
N VAL A 267 3.98 5.24 26.28
CA VAL A 267 4.83 6.04 25.39
C VAL A 267 4.94 7.46 25.92
N PRO A 268 6.14 8.04 25.97
CA PRO A 268 6.33 9.40 26.45
C PRO A 268 5.50 10.40 25.63
N PRO A 269 4.89 11.42 26.27
CA PRO A 269 4.26 12.52 25.54
C PRO A 269 5.30 13.53 25.04
N THR A 270 6.41 13.03 24.51
CA THR A 270 7.53 13.85 23.99
C THR A 270 7.02 14.69 22.82
N PRO A 271 7.15 16.01 22.86
CA PRO A 271 6.84 16.87 21.72
C PRO A 271 7.75 16.55 20.54
N LEU A 272 7.16 16.44 19.35
CA LEU A 272 7.86 16.15 18.11
C LEU A 272 8.01 17.40 17.24
N HIS A 273 9.02 17.42 16.40
CA HIS A 273 9.22 18.48 15.41
C HIS A 273 8.28 18.39 14.19
N THR A 274 7.51 17.31 14.08
CA THR A 274 6.70 16.93 12.92
C THR A 274 5.82 18.05 12.39
N ALA A 275 5.02 18.70 13.24
CA ALA A 275 4.09 19.75 12.81
C ALA A 275 4.84 20.94 12.18
N ARG A 276 5.96 21.36 12.80
CA ARG A 276 6.82 22.45 12.28
C ARG A 276 7.45 22.06 10.94
N VAL A 277 8.05 20.88 10.86
CA VAL A 277 8.71 20.42 9.64
C VAL A 277 7.72 20.30 8.48
N LEU A 278 6.55 19.71 8.72
CA LEU A 278 5.48 19.63 7.71
C LEU A 278 4.99 21.01 7.27
N GLN A 279 4.99 22.01 8.15
CA GLN A 279 4.59 23.36 7.82
C GLN A 279 5.67 24.08 7.00
N GLU A 280 6.95 23.88 7.33
CA GLU A 280 8.11 24.43 6.60
C GLU A 280 8.18 23.86 5.17
N ASP A 281 7.90 22.55 5.00
CA ASP A 281 7.97 21.82 3.73
C ASP A 281 6.61 21.70 3.01
N LYS A 282 5.65 22.55 3.36
CA LYS A 282 4.27 22.48 2.84
C LYS A 282 4.20 22.43 1.32
N ASP A 283 5.00 23.26 0.67
CA ASP A 283 5.00 23.39 -0.80
C ASP A 283 5.58 22.13 -1.50
N HIS A 284 6.36 21.31 -0.78
CA HIS A 284 6.96 20.06 -1.28
C HIS A 284 6.17 18.81 -0.87
N TRP A 285 5.09 18.95 -0.07
CA TRP A 285 4.35 17.81 0.44
C TRP A 285 3.69 16.95 -0.65
N ASP A 286 3.24 17.57 -1.73
CA ASP A 286 2.66 16.84 -2.87
C ASP A 286 3.73 16.00 -3.59
N GLU A 287 4.98 16.45 -3.67
CA GLU A 287 6.09 15.66 -4.19
C GLU A 287 6.34 14.41 -3.32
N VAL A 288 6.26 14.54 -1.99
CA VAL A 288 6.40 13.43 -1.04
C VAL A 288 5.30 12.38 -1.28
N LYS A 289 4.05 12.81 -1.49
CA LYS A 289 2.92 11.92 -1.83
C LYS A 289 3.16 11.17 -3.14
N GLU A 290 3.63 11.86 -4.18
CA GLU A 290 3.95 11.25 -5.48
C GLU A 290 5.08 10.24 -5.35
N GLU A 291 6.14 10.55 -4.62
CA GLU A 291 7.26 9.66 -4.36
C GLU A 291 6.82 8.38 -3.62
N MET A 292 5.99 8.52 -2.59
CA MET A 292 5.44 7.39 -1.85
C MET A 292 4.55 6.51 -2.75
N THR A 293 3.68 7.12 -3.55
CA THR A 293 2.83 6.42 -4.53
C THR A 293 3.67 5.64 -5.54
N SER A 294 4.75 6.24 -6.05
CA SER A 294 5.66 5.58 -6.97
C SER A 294 6.48 4.46 -6.31
N ALA A 295 6.90 4.63 -5.04
CA ALA A 295 7.56 3.57 -4.28
C ALA A 295 6.64 2.36 -4.10
N LEU A 296 5.39 2.59 -3.71
CA LEU A 296 4.35 1.55 -3.60
C LEU A 296 4.10 0.85 -4.94
N ALA A 297 4.04 1.59 -6.04
CA ALA A 297 3.85 1.01 -7.38
C ALA A 297 4.99 0.04 -7.76
N THR A 298 6.23 0.30 -7.31
CA THR A 298 7.36 -0.63 -7.54
C THR A 298 7.29 -1.90 -6.71
N MET A 299 6.56 -1.87 -5.60
CA MET A 299 6.35 -3.02 -4.69
C MET A 299 5.15 -3.87 -5.08
N ARG A 300 4.22 -3.33 -5.89
CA ARG A 300 3.05 -4.07 -6.39
C ARG A 300 3.46 -4.95 -7.57
N VAL A 301 3.62 -6.22 -7.34
CA VAL A 301 3.85 -7.19 -8.41
C VAL A 301 2.52 -7.86 -8.76
N ASP A 302 1.89 -7.44 -9.85
CA ASP A 302 0.71 -8.11 -10.37
C ASP A 302 1.15 -9.23 -11.32
N TYR A 303 1.32 -10.42 -10.77
CA TYR A 303 1.72 -11.61 -11.53
C TYR A 303 0.77 -11.94 -12.67
N ASP A 304 -0.52 -11.60 -12.52
CA ASP A 304 -1.55 -11.83 -13.55
C ASP A 304 -1.41 -10.93 -14.79
N GLN A 305 -0.69 -9.82 -14.69
CA GLN A 305 -0.43 -8.89 -15.79
C GLN A 305 0.90 -9.17 -16.51
N VAL A 306 1.76 -9.97 -15.94
CA VAL A 306 3.04 -10.33 -16.55
C VAL A 306 2.82 -11.41 -17.60
N LYS A 307 2.52 -10.99 -18.84
CA LYS A 307 2.55 -11.89 -20.01
C LYS A 307 3.98 -12.33 -20.26
N ILE A 308 4.32 -13.53 -19.84
CA ILE A 308 5.60 -14.15 -20.18
C ILE A 308 5.62 -14.40 -21.68
N LYS A 309 6.45 -13.65 -22.40
CA LYS A 309 6.75 -14.01 -23.79
C LYS A 309 7.62 -15.27 -23.76
N ASP A 310 7.20 -16.32 -24.49
CA ASP A 310 8.00 -17.51 -24.65
C ASP A 310 9.42 -17.08 -25.09
N LEU A 311 10.42 -17.62 -24.39
CA LEU A 311 11.82 -17.38 -24.72
C LEU A 311 12.12 -17.66 -26.20
N LYS A 312 11.35 -18.57 -26.85
CA LYS A 312 11.47 -18.88 -28.28
C LYS A 312 10.98 -17.75 -29.19
N THR A 313 10.06 -16.94 -28.78
CA THR A 313 9.47 -15.84 -29.56
C THR A 313 10.01 -14.47 -29.18
N SER A 314 10.95 -14.39 -28.24
CA SER A 314 11.52 -13.14 -27.74
C SER A 314 12.39 -12.47 -28.83
N ASN A 315 12.08 -11.21 -29.17
CA ASN A 315 12.87 -10.36 -30.05
C ASN A 315 14.11 -9.72 -29.41
N ASN A 316 14.48 -10.15 -28.18
CA ASN A 316 15.63 -9.62 -27.46
C ASN A 316 16.93 -9.94 -28.22
N ARG A 317 17.64 -8.91 -28.68
CA ARG A 317 18.89 -9.04 -29.47
C ARG A 317 19.97 -9.87 -28.76
N LEU A 318 20.10 -9.77 -27.42
CA LEU A 318 21.10 -10.53 -26.66
C LEU A 318 20.75 -12.02 -26.57
N LEU A 319 19.48 -12.35 -26.37
CA LEU A 319 19.00 -13.74 -26.38
C LEU A 319 19.15 -14.36 -27.76
N ASN A 320 18.84 -13.63 -28.80
CA ASN A 320 19.02 -14.11 -30.18
C ASN A 320 20.51 -14.31 -30.56
N LYS A 321 21.40 -13.48 -30.03
CA LYS A 321 22.85 -13.63 -30.22
C LYS A 321 23.40 -14.86 -29.46
N ARG A 322 22.91 -15.14 -28.25
CA ARG A 322 23.26 -16.37 -27.49
C ARG A 322 22.74 -17.64 -28.17
N ARG A 323 21.52 -17.64 -28.72
CA ARG A 323 20.95 -18.76 -29.47
C ARG A 323 21.75 -19.08 -30.73
N LYS A 324 22.17 -18.05 -31.48
CA LYS A 324 23.03 -18.24 -32.65
C LYS A 324 24.36 -18.87 -32.27
N LYS A 325 25.00 -18.45 -31.18
CA LYS A 325 26.24 -19.05 -30.66
C LYS A 325 26.07 -20.50 -30.24
N GLN A 326 24.97 -20.85 -29.53
CA GLN A 326 24.70 -22.23 -29.12
C GLN A 326 24.43 -23.16 -30.32
N LYS A 327 23.71 -22.70 -31.35
CA LYS A 327 23.50 -23.47 -32.58
C LYS A 327 24.80 -23.68 -33.39
N GLN A 328 25.72 -22.73 -33.36
CA GLN A 328 27.03 -22.86 -34.02
C GLN A 328 27.97 -23.81 -33.24
N ALA A 329 27.94 -23.79 -31.93
CA ALA A 329 28.71 -24.70 -31.09
C ALA A 329 28.24 -26.17 -31.20
N GLY A 330 26.91 -26.40 -31.37
CA GLY A 330 26.36 -27.75 -31.58
C GLY A 330 26.58 -28.34 -32.99
N ALA A 331 26.84 -27.47 -34.00
CA ALA A 331 27.11 -27.89 -35.38
C ALA A 331 28.57 -28.26 -35.61
N SER A 332 29.50 -27.84 -34.73
CA SER A 332 30.94 -28.15 -34.84
C SER A 332 31.38 -29.43 -34.11
N SER A 333 30.46 -30.12 -33.45
CA SER A 333 30.77 -31.41 -32.73
C SER A 333 30.36 -32.67 -33.48
N ALA A 334 29.89 -32.56 -34.73
CA ALA A 334 29.67 -33.69 -35.60
C ALA A 334 30.95 -33.92 -36.45
N ALA A 335 31.93 -34.63 -35.89
CA ALA A 335 33.06 -35.11 -36.64
C ALA A 335 32.63 -36.29 -37.52
N PRO A 336 33.16 -36.41 -38.78
CA PRO A 336 32.82 -37.52 -39.66
C PRO A 336 33.48 -38.80 -39.16
N GLY A 337 32.66 -39.84 -39.06
CA GLY A 337 33.16 -41.19 -38.72
C GLY A 337 34.14 -41.65 -39.78
N CYS A 338 35.33 -42.09 -39.36
CA CYS A 338 36.25 -42.89 -40.13
C CYS A 338 35.64 -44.26 -40.40
N ASN A 339 35.34 -44.53 -41.68
CA ASN A 339 35.30 -45.90 -42.19
C ASN A 339 36.74 -46.40 -42.23
N ASN A 340 37.00 -47.51 -41.53
CA ASN A 340 38.07 -48.44 -41.89
C ASN A 340 37.53 -49.86 -41.87
N GLN A 341 37.85 -50.52 -42.96
CA GLN A 341 37.73 -51.89 -43.40
C GLN A 341 37.71 -52.93 -42.34
#